data_59a5ce802e8d7c073ba19453443e5215
#
_entry.id   59a5ce802e8d7c073ba19453443e5215
#
_cell.length_a   1.000
_cell.length_b   1.000
_cell.length_c   1.000
_cell.angle_alpha   90.00
_cell.angle_beta   90.00
_cell.angle_gamma   90.00
#
_symmetry.space_group_name_H-M   'P 1'
#
loop_
_entity.id
_entity.type
_entity.pdbx_description
1 polymer ?
#
loop_
_entity_poly.entity_id
_entity_poly.type
_entity_poly.pdbx_seq_one_letter_code
_entity_poly.pdbx_strand_id
1 'polypeptide(L)'
;MEYEIYCDDCLTKMKEFKDNSIDLVLIDPPYNIGKDKWDKWRSVEDYVEFMGKVFKEIERVLKPNGSFYFFHNDFLQIVELQNWINTNSNFIFKSFLIWNKRYNGSPRKYYFDNV
;
A
#
# COMPACT_ATOMS: atom_id res chain seq x y z
N MET A 1 8.70 -0.77 26.08
CA MET A 1 8.44 -0.57 24.64
C MET A 1 8.02 0.88 24.43
N GLU A 2 8.70 1.55 23.55
CA GLU A 2 8.36 2.93 23.21
C GLU A 2 7.63 2.96 21.86
N TYR A 3 6.66 3.85 21.75
CA TYR A 3 5.96 4.07 20.50
C TYR A 3 5.58 5.55 20.38
N GLU A 4 5.41 5.98 19.15
CA GLU A 4 4.96 7.34 18.84
C GLU A 4 3.82 7.25 17.82
N ILE A 5 2.82 8.11 17.97
CA ILE A 5 1.68 8.19 17.08
C ILE A 5 1.61 9.59 16.51
N TYR A 6 1.46 9.68 15.19
CA TYR A 6 1.36 10.95 14.49
C TYR A 6 0.06 11.00 13.68
N CYS A 7 -0.57 12.15 13.67
CA CYS A 7 -1.68 12.44 12.77
C CYS A 7 -1.18 13.43 11.72
N ASP A 8 -0.73 12.92 10.58
CA ASP A 8 -0.08 13.74 9.56
C ASP A 8 -0.17 13.07 8.19
N ASP A 9 0.11 13.82 7.15
CA ASP A 9 0.33 13.28 5.82
C ASP A 9 1.59 12.39 5.83
N CYS A 10 1.47 11.19 5.34
CA CYS A 10 2.58 10.23 5.41
C CYS A 10 3.81 10.67 4.62
N LEU A 11 3.62 11.31 3.48
CA LEU A 11 4.75 11.80 2.67
C LEU A 11 5.49 12.91 3.39
N THR A 12 4.76 13.79 4.06
CA THR A 12 5.36 14.85 4.87
C THR A 12 6.11 14.26 6.06
N LYS A 13 5.48 13.33 6.77
CA LYS A 13 6.07 12.74 7.97
C LYS A 13 7.30 11.90 7.66
N MET A 14 7.25 11.10 6.62
CA MET A 14 8.38 10.25 6.26
C MET A 14 9.66 11.04 5.93
N LYS A 15 9.53 12.30 5.49
CA LYS A 15 10.69 13.14 5.22
C LYS A 15 11.56 13.36 6.47
N GLU A 16 10.99 13.25 7.65
CA GLU A 16 11.73 13.40 8.90
C GLU A 16 12.54 12.16 9.26
N PHE A 17 12.25 11.02 8.63
CA PHE A 17 12.96 9.77 8.90
C PHE A 17 14.23 9.69 8.06
N LYS A 18 15.28 9.19 8.67
CA LYS A 18 16.57 9.01 7.99
C LYS A 18 16.50 7.86 7.00
N ASP A 19 17.34 7.92 5.98
CA ASP A 19 17.56 6.80 5.07
C ASP A 19 17.97 5.56 5.86
N ASN A 20 17.48 4.41 5.44
CA ASN A 20 17.88 3.12 5.99
C ASN A 20 17.75 3.05 7.53
N SER A 21 16.64 3.56 8.06
CA SER A 21 16.41 3.62 9.51
C SER A 21 15.28 2.73 10.02
N ILE A 22 14.45 2.18 9.13
CA ILE A 22 13.23 1.45 9.49
C ILE A 22 13.39 -0.02 9.12
N ASP A 23 13.01 -0.90 10.04
CA ASP A 23 13.10 -2.36 9.86
C ASP A 23 11.89 -2.95 9.14
N LEU A 24 10.71 -2.39 9.41
CA LEU A 24 9.45 -2.90 8.87
C LEU A 24 8.51 -1.73 8.57
N VAL A 25 7.93 -1.75 7.39
CA VAL A 25 6.83 -0.86 7.02
C VAL A 25 5.61 -1.70 6.70
N LEU A 26 4.50 -1.38 7.35
CA LEU A 26 3.21 -2.04 7.15
C LEU A 26 2.17 -0.95 6.96
N ILE A 27 1.52 -0.92 5.81
CA ILE A 27 0.56 0.13 5.50
C ILE A 27 -0.77 -0.44 5.04
N ASP A 28 -1.82 0.31 5.36
CA ASP A 28 -3.16 0.10 4.84
C ASP A 28 -3.56 1.37 4.08
N PRO A 29 -3.15 1.50 2.81
CA PRO A 29 -3.33 2.73 2.06
C PRO A 29 -4.77 2.87 1.58
N PRO A 30 -5.16 4.04 1.04
CA PRO A 30 -6.42 4.13 0.32
C PRO A 30 -6.41 3.18 -0.88
N TYR A 31 -7.57 2.61 -1.20
CA TYR A 31 -7.69 1.58 -2.24
C TYR A 31 -8.25 2.11 -3.56
N ASN A 32 -8.50 3.41 -3.65
CA ASN A 32 -9.11 4.03 -4.81
C ASN A 32 -10.43 3.38 -5.22
N ILE A 33 -11.26 3.08 -4.21
CA ILE A 33 -12.58 2.47 -4.42
C ILE A 33 -13.73 3.47 -4.16
N GLY A 34 -13.39 4.73 -3.96
CA GLY A 34 -14.38 5.80 -3.78
C GLY A 34 -15.11 5.76 -2.45
N LYS A 35 -14.50 5.20 -1.42
CA LYS A 35 -15.11 5.11 -0.09
C LYS A 35 -15.37 6.49 0.51
N ASP A 36 -14.50 7.44 0.22
CA ASP A 36 -14.62 8.84 0.57
C ASP A 36 -13.73 9.66 -0.35
N LYS A 37 -13.72 10.99 -0.20
CA LYS A 37 -12.92 11.89 -1.04
C LYS A 37 -11.44 11.58 -1.00
N TRP A 38 -10.93 11.14 0.15
CA TRP A 38 -9.52 10.77 0.32
C TRP A 38 -9.16 9.43 -0.35
N ASP A 39 -10.17 8.66 -0.77
CA ASP A 39 -10.02 7.35 -1.37
C ASP A 39 -10.46 7.35 -2.83
N LYS A 40 -10.23 8.45 -3.53
CA LYS A 40 -10.68 8.58 -4.91
C LYS A 40 -9.69 9.39 -5.73
N TRP A 41 -9.22 8.80 -6.81
CA TRP A 41 -8.39 9.44 -7.81
C TRP A 41 -9.14 9.52 -9.14
N ARG A 42 -8.69 10.41 -9.99
CA ARG A 42 -9.30 10.64 -11.28
C ARG A 42 -9.16 9.43 -12.22
N SER A 43 -8.08 8.69 -12.07
CA SER A 43 -7.77 7.51 -12.87
C SER A 43 -6.91 6.55 -12.07
N VAL A 44 -6.82 5.30 -12.54
CA VAL A 44 -5.89 4.31 -11.94
C VAL A 44 -4.45 4.80 -12.08
N GLU A 45 -4.11 5.43 -13.21
CA GLU A 45 -2.78 5.96 -13.45
C GLU A 45 -2.41 7.04 -12.41
N ASP A 46 -3.33 7.93 -12.11
CA ASP A 46 -3.11 8.96 -11.08
C ASP A 46 -2.93 8.34 -9.70
N TYR A 47 -3.70 7.32 -9.39
CA TYR A 47 -3.58 6.57 -8.14
C TYR A 47 -2.22 5.87 -8.03
N VAL A 48 -1.80 5.20 -9.08
CA VAL A 48 -0.50 4.51 -9.12
C VAL A 48 0.65 5.51 -8.99
N GLU A 49 0.53 6.67 -9.61
CA GLU A 49 1.53 7.73 -9.47
C GLU A 49 1.64 8.21 -8.02
N PHE A 50 0.51 8.42 -7.35
CA PHE A 50 0.48 8.78 -5.93
C PHE A 50 1.15 7.69 -5.08
N MET A 51 0.72 6.45 -5.25
CA MET A 51 1.28 5.32 -4.49
C MET A 51 2.77 5.14 -4.78
N GLY A 52 3.19 5.43 -6.01
CA GLY A 52 4.59 5.37 -6.37
C GLY A 52 5.45 6.32 -5.53
N LYS A 53 4.97 7.52 -5.27
CA LYS A 53 5.66 8.46 -4.38
C LYS A 53 5.78 7.89 -2.96
N VAL A 54 4.73 7.26 -2.46
CA VAL A 54 4.75 6.61 -1.16
C VAL A 54 5.76 5.45 -1.15
N PHE A 55 5.73 4.60 -2.16
CA PHE A 55 6.65 3.46 -2.27
C PHE A 55 8.11 3.90 -2.34
N LYS A 56 8.40 5.00 -3.04
CA LYS A 56 9.76 5.54 -3.11
C LYS A 56 10.26 6.00 -1.74
N GLU A 57 9.41 6.66 -0.97
CA GLU A 57 9.78 7.08 0.37
C GLU A 57 9.94 5.89 1.30
N ILE A 58 9.09 4.87 1.17
CA ILE A 58 9.24 3.64 1.94
C ILE A 58 10.58 2.97 1.59
N GLU A 59 10.92 2.89 0.32
CA GLU A 59 12.21 2.33 -0.11
C GLU A 59 13.39 3.09 0.52
N ARG A 60 13.30 4.40 0.55
CA ARG A 60 14.36 5.24 1.11
C ARG A 60 14.58 4.99 2.61
N VAL A 61 13.48 4.94 3.38
CA VAL A 61 13.58 4.81 4.84
C VAL A 61 13.86 3.39 5.30
N LEU A 62 13.49 2.38 4.52
CA LEU A 62 13.75 0.98 4.88
C LEU A 62 15.22 0.66 4.83
N LYS A 63 15.66 -0.12 5.81
CA LYS A 63 16.98 -0.74 5.78
C LYS A 63 17.07 -1.75 4.64
N PRO A 64 18.28 -2.05 4.13
CA PRO A 64 18.44 -3.02 3.04
C PRO A 64 17.84 -4.38 3.32
N ASN A 65 17.81 -4.80 4.59
CA ASN A 65 17.19 -6.07 5.02
C ASN A 65 15.79 -5.90 5.60
N GLY A 66 15.20 -4.71 5.43
CA GLY A 66 13.87 -4.42 5.91
C GLY A 66 12.79 -5.08 5.08
N SER A 67 11.58 -5.11 5.63
CA SER A 67 10.42 -5.71 4.98
C SER A 67 9.31 -4.68 4.81
N PHE A 68 8.58 -4.81 3.71
CA PHE A 68 7.48 -3.93 3.39
C PHE A 68 6.24 -4.74 3.03
N TYR A 69 5.12 -4.40 3.66
CA TYR A 69 3.81 -5.02 3.41
C TYR A 69 2.78 -3.93 3.15
N PHE A 70 1.88 -4.15 2.22
CA PHE A 70 0.71 -3.29 2.08
C PHE A 70 -0.55 -4.12 1.85
N PHE A 71 -1.66 -3.63 2.39
CA PHE A 71 -2.98 -4.20 2.18
C PHE A 71 -3.63 -3.59 0.95
N HIS A 72 -4.45 -4.37 0.28
CA HIS A 72 -5.32 -3.88 -0.78
C HIS A 72 -6.46 -4.87 -1.00
N ASN A 73 -7.56 -4.40 -1.56
CA ASN A 73 -8.71 -5.27 -1.82
C ASN A 73 -9.14 -5.30 -3.29
N ASP A 74 -8.47 -4.59 -4.15
CA ASP A 74 -8.78 -4.57 -5.59
C ASP A 74 -7.62 -5.19 -6.35
N PHE A 75 -7.85 -6.41 -6.85
CA PHE A 75 -6.79 -7.18 -7.49
C PHE A 75 -6.22 -6.50 -8.74
N LEU A 76 -7.07 -5.86 -9.54
CA LEU A 76 -6.59 -5.20 -10.76
C LEU A 76 -5.65 -4.05 -10.44
N GLN A 77 -5.96 -3.28 -9.40
CA GLN A 77 -5.07 -2.21 -8.96
C GLN A 77 -3.81 -2.76 -8.29
N ILE A 78 -3.92 -3.88 -7.56
CA ILE A 78 -2.72 -4.56 -7.02
C ILE A 78 -1.75 -4.89 -8.15
N VAL A 79 -2.24 -5.39 -9.27
CA VAL A 79 -1.40 -5.70 -10.44
C VAL A 79 -0.68 -4.45 -10.95
N GLU A 80 -1.40 -3.34 -11.06
CA GLU A 80 -0.79 -2.09 -11.52
C GLU A 80 0.25 -1.56 -10.54
N LEU A 81 -0.03 -1.64 -9.24
CA LEU A 81 0.93 -1.24 -8.20
C LEU A 81 2.16 -2.14 -8.23
N GLN A 82 1.98 -3.44 -8.42
CA GLN A 82 3.10 -4.39 -8.48
C GLN A 82 3.95 -4.13 -9.73
N ASN A 83 3.35 -3.83 -10.86
CA ASN A 83 4.07 -3.46 -12.07
C ASN A 83 4.93 -2.21 -11.83
N TRP A 84 4.35 -1.22 -11.18
CA TRP A 84 5.09 -0.01 -10.83
C TRP A 84 6.29 -0.33 -9.94
N ILE A 85 6.08 -1.14 -8.91
CA ILE A 85 7.15 -1.54 -7.98
C ILE A 85 8.28 -2.25 -8.73
N ASN A 86 7.95 -3.19 -9.60
CA ASN A 86 8.93 -3.93 -10.37
C ASN A 86 9.76 -3.05 -11.29
N THR A 87 9.14 -2.02 -11.86
CA THR A 87 9.80 -1.14 -12.84
C THR A 87 10.61 -0.03 -12.18
N ASN A 88 10.13 0.48 -11.04
CA ASN A 88 10.62 1.74 -10.47
C ASN A 88 11.32 1.60 -9.11
N SER A 89 11.44 0.40 -8.58
CA SER A 89 12.08 0.19 -7.28
C SER A 89 13.00 -1.02 -7.27
N ASN A 90 13.77 -1.15 -6.21
CA ASN A 90 14.63 -2.31 -5.97
C ASN A 90 13.98 -3.33 -5.02
N PHE A 91 12.70 -3.17 -4.70
CA PHE A 91 11.99 -4.15 -3.90
C PHE A 91 11.97 -5.50 -4.59
N ILE A 92 12.15 -6.57 -3.80
CA ILE A 92 12.08 -7.94 -4.27
C ILE A 92 10.77 -8.52 -3.77
N PHE A 93 9.92 -8.96 -4.69
CA PHE A 93 8.66 -9.62 -4.34
C PHE A 93 8.93 -10.91 -3.57
N LYS A 94 8.25 -11.10 -2.44
CA LYS A 94 8.42 -12.28 -1.61
C LYS A 94 7.18 -13.17 -1.57
N SER A 95 6.01 -12.58 -1.32
CA SER A 95 4.80 -13.39 -1.23
C SER A 95 3.55 -12.55 -1.38
N PHE A 96 2.52 -13.20 -1.85
CA PHE A 96 1.16 -12.67 -1.91
C PHE A 96 0.34 -13.36 -0.83
N LEU A 97 -0.06 -12.59 0.19
CA LEU A 97 -0.77 -13.11 1.36
C LEU A 97 -2.25 -12.81 1.24
N ILE A 98 -3.07 -13.78 1.61
CA ILE A 98 -4.52 -13.61 1.61
C ILE A 98 -5.01 -13.64 3.05
N TRP A 99 -5.67 -12.56 3.47
CA TRP A 99 -6.30 -12.49 4.78
C TRP A 99 -7.72 -13.04 4.68
N ASN A 100 -7.93 -14.24 5.18
CA ASN A 100 -9.25 -14.85 5.28
C ASN A 100 -9.93 -14.34 6.55
N LYS A 101 -10.84 -13.40 6.39
CA LYS A 101 -11.51 -12.76 7.52
C LYS A 101 -12.55 -13.63 8.19
N ARG A 102 -13.00 -14.71 7.55
CA ARG A 102 -14.07 -15.58 8.05
C ARG A 102 -15.32 -14.79 8.47
N TYR A 103 -15.60 -13.75 7.75
CA TYR A 103 -16.66 -12.83 8.13
C TYR A 103 -17.97 -13.24 7.48
N ASN A 104 -19.03 -13.37 8.29
CA ASN A 104 -20.37 -13.71 7.85
C ASN A 104 -21.29 -12.48 7.75
N GLY A 105 -20.73 -11.34 7.42
CA GLY A 105 -21.50 -10.12 7.25
C GLY A 105 -22.39 -10.14 6.02
N SER A 106 -22.74 -8.98 5.52
CA SER A 106 -23.56 -8.87 4.32
C SER A 106 -23.01 -9.76 3.23
N PRO A 107 -23.83 -10.66 2.70
CA PRO A 107 -23.41 -11.43 1.57
C PRO A 107 -23.06 -10.48 0.45
N ARG A 108 -21.82 -10.52 0.04
CA ARG A 108 -21.36 -9.76 -1.11
C ARG A 108 -20.90 -10.73 -2.16
N LYS A 109 -21.31 -10.43 -3.34
CA LYS A 109 -20.82 -11.15 -4.49
C LYS A 109 -19.55 -10.47 -4.94
N TYR A 110 -18.48 -11.18 -4.71
CA TYR A 110 -17.19 -10.76 -5.22
C TYR A 110 -16.86 -11.62 -6.42
N TYR A 111 -15.93 -11.24 -7.14
CA TYR A 111 -15.33 -12.08 -8.17
C TYR A 111 -16.32 -12.48 -9.26
N PHE A 112 -16.56 -13.71 -9.39
CA PHE A 112 -17.16 -14.33 -10.57
C PHE A 112 -18.67 -14.45 -10.54
N ASP A 113 -19.31 -13.74 -9.66
CA ASP A 113 -20.75 -13.91 -9.45
C ASP A 113 -21.61 -13.54 -10.62
N ASN A 114 -21.16 -12.67 -11.45
CA ASN A 114 -21.95 -12.19 -12.57
C ASN A 114 -21.45 -12.73 -13.90
N VAL A 115 -20.76 -13.75 -13.80
CA VAL A 115 -20.26 -14.43 -14.98
C VAL A 115 -21.36 -15.24 -15.62
#